data_bc5e4ef21aae0d565d799629b58f62e9
#
_entry.id   bc5e4ef21aae0d565d799629b58f62e9
#
_cell.length_a   1.000
_cell.length_b   1.000
_cell.length_c   1.000
_cell.angle_alpha   90.00
_cell.angle_beta   90.00
_cell.angle_gamma   90.00
#
_symmetry.space_group_name_H-M   'P 1'
#
loop_
_entity.id
_entity.type
_entity.pdbx_description
1 polymer ?
#
loop_
_entity_poly.entity_id
_entity_poly.type
_entity_poly.pdbx_seq_one_letter_code
_entity_poly.pdbx_strand_id
1 'polypeptide(L)'
;MYDWIVVGGGITGISLSYELQKAGFSVLLIEQHQQLQGGSSLGYGGISYWAGSTSVTQQLCYEGIARQRELSNELGIDTEFREIDLLLTIEPDADPQEILSQYVSCWIAPTLLNAQEACDREPQLNPKGIGGALLFPHGHINLDSFVSAHSQAFQKLGGEIIYTKVDRLLIEGDRLVGVLTEQGEFRSNQVVVCAGAMSRSLLKASGIRSRIYYTHAEAIDTEPVDLELRSMVMPADTKRYQLEGATTNIDQDSIWDIAGHELLPPSVDAGAIQFCDRRIRFGQLSRVLTDPYAAIDRIQSEAAIREQVSKILPKIGALNGKWRNCLVAFSSDNL
;
A
#
# COMPACT_ATOMS: atom_id res chain seq x y z
N MET A 1 -10.18 8.55 -30.00
CA MET A 1 -11.14 8.20 -28.93
C MET A 1 -10.68 6.88 -28.36
N TYR A 2 -10.47 6.77 -27.08
CA TYR A 2 -10.00 5.55 -26.40
C TYR A 2 -11.19 4.68 -25.99
N ASP A 3 -11.00 3.37 -25.91
CA ASP A 3 -11.98 2.48 -25.30
C ASP A 3 -12.04 2.70 -23.80
N TRP A 4 -10.88 2.90 -23.17
CA TRP A 4 -10.74 3.13 -21.74
C TRP A 4 -9.83 4.30 -21.42
N ILE A 5 -10.20 5.08 -20.41
CA ILE A 5 -9.30 6.00 -19.71
C ILE A 5 -9.11 5.49 -18.28
N VAL A 6 -7.85 5.30 -17.88
CA VAL A 6 -7.48 4.96 -16.51
C VAL A 6 -6.85 6.20 -15.85
N VAL A 7 -7.39 6.63 -14.71
CA VAL A 7 -6.91 7.81 -13.97
C VAL A 7 -6.10 7.38 -12.77
N GLY A 8 -4.80 7.66 -12.79
CA GLY A 8 -3.82 7.30 -11.77
C GLY A 8 -2.90 6.16 -12.21
N GLY A 9 -1.59 6.41 -12.24
CA GLY A 9 -0.52 5.49 -12.68
C GLY A 9 0.17 4.75 -11.54
N GLY A 10 -0.45 4.66 -10.36
CA GLY A 10 0.02 3.79 -9.28
C GLY A 10 -0.12 2.31 -9.64
N ILE A 11 0.25 1.42 -8.70
CA ILE A 11 0.24 -0.04 -8.90
C ILE A 11 -1.07 -0.56 -9.49
N THR A 12 -2.21 -0.08 -9.01
CA THR A 12 -3.54 -0.53 -9.48
C THR A 12 -3.82 -0.07 -10.91
N GLY A 13 -3.59 1.22 -11.20
CA GLY A 13 -3.94 1.77 -12.50
C GLY A 13 -3.04 1.28 -13.61
N ILE A 14 -1.74 1.16 -13.37
CA ILE A 14 -0.82 0.66 -14.40
C ILE A 14 -1.05 -0.83 -14.70
N SER A 15 -1.32 -1.65 -13.67
CA SER A 15 -1.65 -3.07 -13.86
C SER A 15 -2.93 -3.23 -14.67
N LEU A 16 -3.98 -2.46 -14.33
CA LEU A 16 -5.24 -2.47 -15.08
C LEU A 16 -5.03 -2.02 -16.53
N SER A 17 -4.28 -0.94 -16.74
CA SER A 17 -4.00 -0.41 -18.09
C SER A 17 -3.28 -1.44 -18.96
N TYR A 18 -2.30 -2.15 -18.39
CA TYR A 18 -1.59 -3.22 -19.06
C TYR A 18 -2.53 -4.37 -19.46
N GLU A 19 -3.35 -4.85 -18.53
CA GLU A 19 -4.28 -5.98 -18.81
C GLU A 19 -5.35 -5.60 -19.85
N LEU A 20 -5.90 -4.38 -19.78
CA LEU A 20 -6.85 -3.89 -20.78
C LEU A 20 -6.21 -3.78 -22.17
N GLN A 21 -5.00 -3.22 -22.27
CA GLN A 21 -4.27 -3.09 -23.53
C GLN A 21 -3.93 -4.47 -24.10
N LYS A 22 -3.49 -5.40 -23.27
CA LYS A 22 -3.21 -6.80 -23.63
C LYS A 22 -4.47 -7.53 -24.13
N ALA A 23 -5.64 -7.18 -23.59
CA ALA A 23 -6.93 -7.69 -24.06
C ALA A 23 -7.40 -7.08 -25.40
N GLY A 24 -6.64 -6.13 -25.97
CA GLY A 24 -6.91 -5.53 -27.28
C GLY A 24 -7.71 -4.23 -27.26
N PHE A 25 -7.95 -3.64 -26.08
CA PHE A 25 -8.57 -2.32 -25.97
C PHE A 25 -7.55 -1.20 -26.21
N SER A 26 -8.00 -0.08 -26.75
CA SER A 26 -7.20 1.16 -26.79
C SER A 26 -7.31 1.88 -25.44
N VAL A 27 -6.18 2.04 -24.74
CA VAL A 27 -6.16 2.55 -23.37
C VAL A 27 -5.30 3.80 -23.26
N LEU A 28 -5.86 4.83 -22.62
CA LEU A 28 -5.14 6.01 -22.15
C LEU A 28 -5.00 5.95 -20.63
N LEU A 29 -3.75 5.94 -20.15
CA LEU A 29 -3.42 6.14 -18.75
C LEU A 29 -3.06 7.62 -18.52
N ILE A 30 -3.74 8.26 -17.55
CA ILE A 30 -3.45 9.63 -17.16
C ILE A 30 -2.90 9.63 -15.72
N GLU A 31 -1.68 10.11 -15.55
CA GLU A 31 -1.00 10.24 -14.25
C GLU A 31 -0.55 11.68 -14.03
N GLN A 32 -0.74 12.19 -12.82
CA GLN A 32 -0.39 13.58 -12.53
C GLN A 32 1.11 13.82 -12.34
N HIS A 33 1.89 12.78 -12.02
CA HIS A 33 3.32 12.89 -11.72
C HIS A 33 4.15 11.97 -12.62
N GLN A 34 5.30 12.46 -13.06
CA GLN A 34 6.25 11.64 -13.82
C GLN A 34 6.99 10.63 -12.94
N GLN A 35 7.12 10.91 -11.66
CA GLN A 35 7.73 10.01 -10.67
C GLN A 35 6.63 9.39 -9.82
N LEU A 36 6.80 8.12 -9.48
CA LEU A 36 5.87 7.38 -8.65
C LEU A 36 5.68 8.08 -7.29
N GLN A 37 4.44 8.32 -6.92
CA GLN A 37 4.07 8.94 -5.66
C GLN A 37 2.93 8.19 -4.97
N GLY A 38 2.45 8.74 -3.84
CA GLY A 38 1.36 8.16 -3.07
C GLY A 38 1.72 6.80 -2.45
N GLY A 39 0.72 5.99 -2.16
CA GLY A 39 0.89 4.69 -1.51
C GLY A 39 1.81 3.72 -2.26
N SER A 40 1.87 3.81 -3.60
CA SER A 40 2.74 2.96 -4.43
C SER A 40 4.22 3.31 -4.30
N SER A 41 4.58 4.53 -3.91
CA SER A 41 6.00 4.92 -3.73
C SER A 41 6.55 4.56 -2.36
N LEU A 42 5.68 4.46 -1.34
CA LEU A 42 6.09 4.25 0.06
C LEU A 42 5.57 2.93 0.65
N GLY A 43 4.88 2.11 -0.12
CA GLY A 43 4.45 0.78 0.32
C GLY A 43 5.64 -0.13 0.61
N TYR A 44 5.46 -1.09 1.50
CA TYR A 44 6.47 -2.09 1.84
C TYR A 44 6.66 -3.15 0.74
N GLY A 45 5.81 -3.17 -0.28
CA GLY A 45 5.87 -4.15 -1.37
C GLY A 45 5.44 -5.56 -0.97
N GLY A 46 4.85 -5.72 0.20
CA GLY A 46 4.37 -7.02 0.69
C GLY A 46 3.15 -7.53 -0.08
N ILE A 47 3.12 -8.82 -0.35
CA ILE A 47 2.01 -9.53 -1.00
C ILE A 47 1.51 -10.59 -0.05
N SER A 48 0.42 -10.26 0.66
CA SER A 48 -0.19 -11.09 1.71
C SER A 48 -1.11 -12.17 1.11
N TYR A 49 -0.58 -13.03 0.26
CA TYR A 49 -1.39 -14.05 -0.43
C TYR A 49 -1.97 -15.13 0.50
N TRP A 50 -1.59 -15.12 1.76
CA TRP A 50 -2.13 -15.96 2.81
C TRP A 50 -3.44 -15.42 3.42
N ALA A 51 -3.75 -14.13 3.23
CA ALA A 51 -4.75 -13.40 4.01
C ALA A 51 -6.21 -13.61 3.58
N GLY A 52 -6.48 -14.31 2.46
CA GLY A 52 -7.84 -14.56 1.98
C GLY A 52 -8.70 -15.25 3.04
N SER A 53 -9.83 -14.64 3.42
CA SER A 53 -10.73 -15.12 4.47
C SER A 53 -12.08 -15.59 3.96
N THR A 54 -12.41 -15.32 2.70
CA THR A 54 -13.62 -15.78 2.00
C THR A 54 -13.22 -16.59 0.77
N SER A 55 -14.13 -17.40 0.21
CA SER A 55 -13.85 -18.18 -1.00
C SER A 55 -13.35 -17.33 -2.16
N VAL A 56 -13.92 -16.12 -2.34
CA VAL A 56 -13.51 -15.19 -3.39
C VAL A 56 -12.11 -14.64 -3.12
N THR A 57 -11.84 -14.16 -1.90
CA THR A 57 -10.53 -13.59 -1.56
C THR A 57 -9.44 -14.66 -1.54
N GLN A 58 -9.74 -15.90 -1.16
CA GLN A 58 -8.81 -17.03 -1.25
C GLN A 58 -8.45 -17.36 -2.70
N GLN A 59 -9.44 -17.37 -3.60
CA GLN A 59 -9.19 -17.55 -5.02
C GLN A 59 -8.33 -16.41 -5.59
N LEU A 60 -8.63 -15.15 -5.27
CA LEU A 60 -7.82 -14.01 -5.68
C LEU A 60 -6.38 -14.08 -5.15
N CYS A 61 -6.18 -14.53 -3.92
CA CYS A 61 -4.85 -14.75 -3.36
C CYS A 61 -4.08 -15.84 -4.12
N TYR A 62 -4.74 -16.96 -4.42
CA TYR A 62 -4.16 -18.06 -5.19
C TYR A 62 -3.76 -17.64 -6.61
N GLU A 63 -4.68 -17.02 -7.33
CA GLU A 63 -4.42 -16.53 -8.69
C GLU A 63 -3.37 -15.41 -8.70
N GLY A 64 -3.45 -14.50 -7.72
CA GLY A 64 -2.54 -13.36 -7.57
C GLY A 64 -1.10 -13.80 -7.37
N ILE A 65 -0.82 -14.74 -6.47
CA ILE A 65 0.55 -15.21 -6.24
C ILE A 65 1.08 -16.02 -7.44
N ALA A 66 0.24 -16.84 -8.08
CA ALA A 66 0.62 -17.53 -9.30
C ALA A 66 0.99 -16.52 -10.41
N ARG A 67 0.21 -15.45 -10.54
CA ARG A 67 0.48 -14.36 -11.47
C ARG A 67 1.79 -13.65 -11.18
N GLN A 68 2.09 -13.35 -9.91
CA GLN A 68 3.34 -12.68 -9.52
C GLN A 68 4.59 -13.49 -9.87
N ARG A 69 4.53 -14.83 -9.71
CA ARG A 69 5.65 -15.73 -10.03
C ARG A 69 6.03 -15.71 -11.52
N GLU A 70 5.07 -15.47 -12.41
CA GLU A 70 5.28 -15.46 -13.87
C GLU A 70 5.45 -14.04 -14.45
N LEU A 71 5.16 -13.00 -13.66
CA LEU A 71 4.98 -11.65 -14.16
C LEU A 71 6.26 -11.07 -14.78
N SER A 72 7.42 -11.25 -14.15
CA SER A 72 8.70 -10.77 -14.68
C SER A 72 9.02 -11.38 -16.05
N ASN A 73 8.71 -12.67 -16.24
CA ASN A 73 8.89 -13.35 -17.52
C ASN A 73 7.93 -12.80 -18.57
N GLU A 74 6.67 -12.59 -18.22
CA GLU A 74 5.66 -12.07 -19.13
C GLU A 74 5.95 -10.64 -19.57
N LEU A 75 6.32 -9.76 -18.64
CA LEU A 75 6.65 -8.36 -18.96
C LEU A 75 8.01 -8.26 -19.67
N GLY A 76 8.88 -9.26 -19.55
CA GLY A 76 10.26 -9.25 -20.01
C GLY A 76 11.16 -8.27 -19.24
N ILE A 77 10.75 -7.89 -18.03
CA ILE A 77 11.43 -6.95 -17.13
C ILE A 77 11.23 -7.43 -15.70
N ASP A 78 12.30 -7.44 -14.90
CA ASP A 78 12.27 -7.91 -13.53
C ASP A 78 11.45 -6.96 -12.64
N THR A 79 10.44 -7.51 -11.95
CA THR A 79 9.64 -6.83 -10.92
C THR A 79 10.27 -6.92 -9.53
N GLU A 80 11.43 -7.58 -9.42
CA GLU A 80 12.09 -7.94 -8.16
C GLU A 80 11.17 -8.76 -7.23
N PHE A 81 10.30 -9.58 -7.81
CA PHE A 81 9.45 -10.49 -7.04
C PHE A 81 10.30 -11.56 -6.36
N ARG A 82 10.04 -11.76 -5.07
CA ARG A 82 10.63 -12.84 -4.28
C ARG A 82 9.64 -13.34 -3.22
N GLU A 83 9.81 -14.57 -2.80
CA GLU A 83 9.11 -15.12 -1.65
C GLU A 83 10.04 -15.04 -0.43
N ILE A 84 9.52 -14.53 0.68
CA ILE A 84 10.22 -14.31 1.94
C ILE A 84 9.34 -14.75 3.10
N ASP A 85 9.92 -14.84 4.29
CA ASP A 85 9.13 -14.99 5.52
C ASP A 85 8.55 -13.63 5.95
N LEU A 86 7.32 -13.64 6.47
CA LEU A 86 6.73 -12.54 7.23
C LEU A 86 6.62 -12.96 8.69
N LEU A 87 7.19 -12.17 9.58
CA LEU A 87 7.05 -12.31 11.01
C LEU A 87 6.14 -11.21 11.53
N LEU A 88 4.94 -11.58 11.95
CA LEU A 88 4.03 -10.68 12.67
C LEU A 88 4.35 -10.79 14.17
N THR A 89 5.01 -9.78 14.71
CA THR A 89 5.48 -9.77 16.11
C THR A 89 4.33 -9.55 17.08
N ILE A 90 4.34 -10.30 18.18
CA ILE A 90 3.38 -10.24 19.28
C ILE A 90 4.01 -9.45 20.42
N GLU A 91 3.29 -8.51 21.00
CA GLU A 91 3.77 -7.73 22.15
C GLU A 91 4.08 -8.64 23.35
N PRO A 92 5.06 -8.28 24.20
CA PRO A 92 5.49 -9.13 25.34
C PRO A 92 4.37 -9.50 26.31
N ASP A 93 3.41 -8.59 26.51
CA ASP A 93 2.32 -8.75 27.47
C ASP A 93 1.02 -9.29 26.85
N ALA A 94 1.00 -9.53 25.53
CA ALA A 94 -0.17 -10.06 24.82
C ALA A 94 -0.22 -11.60 24.91
N ASP A 95 -1.43 -12.16 24.96
CA ASP A 95 -1.63 -13.62 24.84
C ASP A 95 -1.42 -14.08 23.40
N PRO A 96 -0.38 -14.90 23.11
CA PRO A 96 -0.13 -15.37 21.76
C PRO A 96 -1.27 -16.20 21.15
N GLN A 97 -2.07 -16.89 21.98
CA GLN A 97 -3.19 -17.69 21.51
C GLN A 97 -4.38 -16.79 21.12
N GLU A 98 -4.61 -15.72 21.84
CA GLU A 98 -5.62 -14.73 21.49
C GLU A 98 -5.28 -14.05 20.16
N ILE A 99 -4.02 -13.65 19.99
CA ILE A 99 -3.54 -13.06 18.72
C ILE A 99 -3.66 -14.09 17.58
N LEU A 100 -3.21 -15.33 17.76
CA LEU A 100 -3.34 -16.39 16.76
C LEU A 100 -4.80 -16.60 16.33
N SER A 101 -5.76 -16.51 17.26
CA SER A 101 -7.18 -16.70 16.98
C SER A 101 -7.74 -15.70 15.96
N GLN A 102 -7.15 -14.53 15.83
CA GLN A 102 -7.55 -13.50 14.86
C GLN A 102 -7.22 -13.88 13.41
N TYR A 103 -6.33 -14.86 13.22
CA TYR A 103 -5.84 -15.30 11.90
C TYR A 103 -6.36 -16.67 11.47
N VAL A 104 -7.30 -17.28 12.20
CA VAL A 104 -7.83 -18.63 11.90
C VAL A 104 -8.62 -18.68 10.59
N SER A 105 -9.14 -17.54 10.11
CA SER A 105 -9.87 -17.46 8.85
C SER A 105 -8.97 -17.29 7.62
N CYS A 106 -7.67 -17.06 7.82
CA CYS A 106 -6.73 -16.88 6.72
C CYS A 106 -6.59 -18.20 5.91
N TRP A 107 -6.46 -18.05 4.60
CA TRP A 107 -6.29 -19.20 3.67
C TRP A 107 -5.09 -20.06 4.04
N ILE A 108 -3.96 -19.43 4.40
CA ILE A 108 -2.80 -20.13 4.93
C ILE A 108 -2.67 -19.79 6.41
N ALA A 109 -2.80 -20.79 7.27
CA ALA A 109 -2.65 -20.60 8.70
C ALA A 109 -1.19 -20.27 9.07
N PRO A 110 -0.94 -19.33 10.01
CA PRO A 110 0.40 -19.05 10.48
C PRO A 110 0.95 -20.15 11.39
N THR A 111 2.27 -20.19 11.49
CA THR A 111 2.96 -20.93 12.55
C THR A 111 3.24 -19.99 13.71
N LEU A 112 2.76 -20.32 14.91
CA LEU A 112 3.09 -19.57 16.12
C LEU A 112 4.51 -19.94 16.56
N LEU A 113 5.35 -18.93 16.72
CA LEU A 113 6.71 -19.03 17.23
C LEU A 113 6.82 -18.34 18.58
N ASN A 114 7.58 -18.94 19.51
CA ASN A 114 8.01 -18.20 20.70
C ASN A 114 9.10 -17.18 20.34
N ALA A 115 9.48 -16.32 21.28
CA ALA A 115 10.43 -15.23 21.04
C ALA A 115 11.81 -15.73 20.56
N GLN A 116 12.29 -16.87 21.08
CA GLN A 116 13.57 -17.44 20.68
C GLN A 116 13.50 -18.00 19.25
N GLU A 117 12.47 -18.76 18.93
CA GLU A 117 12.24 -19.30 17.58
C GLU A 117 12.12 -18.18 16.54
N ALA A 118 11.44 -17.07 16.89
CA ALA A 118 11.35 -15.90 16.03
C ALA A 118 12.72 -15.25 15.81
N CYS A 119 13.55 -15.12 16.86
CA CYS A 119 14.91 -14.58 16.75
C CYS A 119 15.86 -15.52 15.98
N ASP A 120 15.67 -16.82 16.02
CA ASP A 120 16.44 -17.77 15.22
C ASP A 120 16.15 -17.60 13.72
N ARG A 121 14.91 -17.23 13.36
CA ARG A 121 14.50 -16.89 11.98
C ARG A 121 15.03 -15.53 11.56
N GLU A 122 14.83 -14.50 12.41
CA GLU A 122 15.25 -13.13 12.17
C GLU A 122 16.18 -12.62 13.28
N PRO A 123 17.51 -12.74 13.11
CA PRO A 123 18.49 -12.39 14.13
C PRO A 123 18.57 -10.90 14.49
N GLN A 124 17.85 -10.04 13.79
CA GLN A 124 17.76 -8.62 14.12
C GLN A 124 16.68 -8.32 15.18
N LEU A 125 15.78 -9.28 15.45
CA LEU A 125 14.76 -9.13 16.49
C LEU A 125 15.38 -9.07 17.91
N ASN A 126 14.76 -8.27 18.75
CA ASN A 126 15.05 -8.20 20.17
C ASN A 126 14.14 -9.19 20.93
N PRO A 127 14.68 -10.27 21.53
CA PRO A 127 13.83 -11.26 22.21
C PRO A 127 13.11 -10.70 23.44
N LYS A 128 13.54 -9.56 23.98
CA LYS A 128 12.86 -8.88 25.09
C LYS A 128 11.76 -7.91 24.61
N GLY A 129 11.74 -7.60 23.33
CA GLY A 129 10.78 -6.69 22.72
C GLY A 129 9.55 -7.39 22.15
N ILE A 130 9.51 -8.73 22.17
CA ILE A 130 8.42 -9.53 21.64
C ILE A 130 8.05 -10.68 22.58
N GLY A 131 6.77 -11.04 22.65
CA GLY A 131 6.27 -12.25 23.32
C GLY A 131 6.31 -13.50 22.42
N GLY A 132 6.43 -13.29 21.11
CA GLY A 132 6.46 -14.32 20.06
C GLY A 132 6.23 -13.69 18.69
N ALA A 133 5.97 -14.55 17.71
CA ALA A 133 5.59 -14.09 16.36
C ALA A 133 4.69 -15.10 15.65
N LEU A 134 3.89 -14.63 14.69
CA LEU A 134 3.22 -15.47 13.72
C LEU A 134 4.05 -15.46 12.43
N LEU A 135 4.45 -16.63 12.00
CA LEU A 135 5.21 -16.83 10.76
C LEU A 135 4.27 -17.17 9.61
N PHE A 136 4.34 -16.38 8.53
CA PHE A 136 3.65 -16.62 7.27
C PHE A 136 4.61 -16.71 6.09
N PRO A 137 4.34 -17.51 5.06
CA PRO A 137 4.97 -17.33 3.76
C PRO A 137 4.46 -16.03 3.13
N HIS A 138 5.33 -15.25 2.50
CA HIS A 138 4.97 -13.92 2.01
C HIS A 138 5.63 -13.62 0.67
N GLY A 139 4.92 -12.90 -0.20
CA GLY A 139 5.51 -12.34 -1.41
C GLY A 139 6.03 -10.93 -1.16
N HIS A 140 7.03 -10.53 -1.93
CA HIS A 140 7.55 -9.18 -1.90
C HIS A 140 7.98 -8.72 -3.29
N ILE A 141 7.68 -7.48 -3.63
CA ILE A 141 8.10 -6.79 -4.86
C ILE A 141 8.75 -5.45 -4.54
N ASN A 142 9.56 -4.96 -5.46
CA ASN A 142 9.92 -3.55 -5.49
C ASN A 142 8.85 -2.79 -6.27
N LEU A 143 8.18 -1.84 -5.62
CA LEU A 143 7.05 -1.11 -6.24
C LEU A 143 7.48 -0.21 -7.40
N ASP A 144 8.67 0.40 -7.34
CA ASP A 144 9.21 1.20 -8.44
C ASP A 144 9.51 0.32 -9.66
N SER A 145 10.17 -0.83 -9.45
CA SER A 145 10.47 -1.81 -10.50
C SER A 145 9.19 -2.40 -11.10
N PHE A 146 8.21 -2.72 -10.27
CA PHE A 146 6.91 -3.23 -10.70
C PHE A 146 6.16 -2.24 -11.58
N VAL A 147 6.02 -0.97 -11.16
CA VAL A 147 5.33 0.06 -11.93
C VAL A 147 6.08 0.38 -13.22
N SER A 148 7.43 0.45 -13.17
CA SER A 148 8.26 0.66 -14.35
C SER A 148 8.11 -0.46 -15.38
N ALA A 149 8.16 -1.73 -14.93
CA ALA A 149 8.01 -2.90 -15.81
C ALA A 149 6.64 -2.90 -16.51
N HIS A 150 5.56 -2.67 -15.77
CA HIS A 150 4.22 -2.57 -16.35
C HIS A 150 4.09 -1.39 -17.32
N SER A 151 4.65 -0.21 -16.98
CA SER A 151 4.58 0.96 -17.85
C SER A 151 5.27 0.72 -19.18
N GLN A 152 6.45 0.11 -19.18
CA GLN A 152 7.18 -0.23 -20.39
C GLN A 152 6.43 -1.29 -21.23
N ALA A 153 5.90 -2.33 -20.58
CA ALA A 153 5.12 -3.37 -21.27
C ALA A 153 3.82 -2.81 -21.84
N PHE A 154 3.11 -1.95 -21.11
CA PHE A 154 1.91 -1.25 -21.57
C PHE A 154 2.19 -0.41 -22.81
N GLN A 155 3.23 0.43 -22.79
CA GLN A 155 3.61 1.26 -23.94
C GLN A 155 4.09 0.41 -25.13
N LYS A 156 4.79 -0.69 -24.89
CA LYS A 156 5.22 -1.63 -25.95
C LYS A 156 4.03 -2.28 -26.66
N LEU A 157 2.89 -2.46 -25.98
CA LEU A 157 1.63 -2.92 -26.57
C LEU A 157 0.85 -1.81 -27.27
N GLY A 158 1.36 -0.57 -27.31
CA GLY A 158 0.71 0.59 -27.93
C GLY A 158 -0.18 1.40 -27.00
N GLY A 159 -0.13 1.14 -25.70
CA GLY A 159 -0.81 1.96 -24.69
C GLY A 159 -0.17 3.34 -24.55
N GLU A 160 -0.98 4.35 -24.24
CA GLU A 160 -0.53 5.74 -24.12
C GLU A 160 -0.57 6.21 -22.65
N ILE A 161 0.51 6.89 -22.22
CA ILE A 161 0.60 7.52 -20.90
C ILE A 161 0.74 9.02 -21.08
N ILE A 162 -0.17 9.79 -20.48
CA ILE A 162 -0.10 11.25 -20.44
C ILE A 162 0.09 11.71 -19.00
N TYR A 163 1.07 12.59 -18.81
CA TYR A 163 1.36 13.18 -17.51
C TYR A 163 0.65 14.53 -17.36
N THR A 164 -0.52 14.49 -16.75
CA THR A 164 -1.34 15.65 -16.41
C THR A 164 -2.31 15.30 -15.28
N LYS A 165 -2.77 16.32 -14.56
CA LYS A 165 -3.78 16.13 -13.51
C LYS A 165 -5.17 16.05 -14.14
N VAL A 166 -5.98 15.09 -13.73
CA VAL A 166 -7.42 15.07 -14.02
C VAL A 166 -8.13 15.90 -12.97
N ASP A 167 -8.84 16.95 -13.42
CA ASP A 167 -9.57 17.86 -12.55
C ASP A 167 -10.97 17.35 -12.21
N ARG A 168 -11.65 16.76 -13.19
CA ARG A 168 -12.98 16.16 -13.03
C ARG A 168 -13.33 15.19 -14.16
N LEU A 169 -14.33 14.37 -13.92
CA LEU A 169 -14.98 13.56 -14.94
C LEU A 169 -15.91 14.44 -15.79
N LEU A 170 -16.03 14.13 -17.08
CA LEU A 170 -16.97 14.78 -17.99
C LEU A 170 -18.26 13.95 -18.04
N ILE A 171 -19.35 14.55 -17.59
CA ILE A 171 -20.68 13.93 -17.56
C ILE A 171 -21.61 14.78 -18.40
N GLU A 172 -22.24 14.19 -19.42
CA GLU A 172 -23.25 14.81 -20.27
C GLU A 172 -24.59 14.10 -20.05
N GLY A 173 -25.52 14.80 -19.39
CA GLY A 173 -26.74 14.18 -18.88
C GLY A 173 -26.42 13.18 -17.76
N ASP A 174 -26.73 11.91 -17.99
CA ASP A 174 -26.48 10.78 -17.10
C ASP A 174 -25.32 9.87 -17.57
N ARG A 175 -24.58 10.32 -18.58
CA ARG A 175 -23.50 9.55 -19.21
C ARG A 175 -22.14 10.15 -18.96
N LEU A 176 -21.20 9.29 -18.59
CA LEU A 176 -19.77 9.59 -18.59
C LEU A 176 -19.28 9.64 -20.03
N VAL A 177 -18.54 10.70 -20.39
CA VAL A 177 -18.04 10.92 -21.74
C VAL A 177 -16.52 11.18 -21.80
N GLY A 178 -15.85 11.18 -20.64
CA GLY A 178 -14.41 11.39 -20.56
C GLY A 178 -13.95 12.06 -19.30
N VAL A 179 -12.80 12.72 -19.39
CA VAL A 179 -12.17 13.49 -18.30
C VAL A 179 -11.69 14.86 -18.77
N LEU A 180 -11.69 15.83 -17.87
CA LEU A 180 -11.10 17.16 -18.06
C LEU A 180 -9.75 17.20 -17.34
N THR A 181 -8.75 17.74 -18.04
CA THR A 181 -7.40 17.99 -17.52
C THR A 181 -6.96 19.43 -17.89
N GLU A 182 -5.83 19.87 -17.35
CA GLU A 182 -5.20 21.14 -17.76
C GLU A 182 -4.80 21.15 -19.25
N GLN A 183 -4.58 19.98 -19.87
CA GLN A 183 -4.23 19.84 -21.28
C GLN A 183 -5.47 19.74 -22.20
N GLY A 184 -6.68 19.81 -21.64
CA GLY A 184 -7.94 19.73 -22.35
C GLY A 184 -8.74 18.48 -22.02
N GLU A 185 -9.73 18.17 -22.87
CA GLU A 185 -10.63 17.04 -22.71
C GLU A 185 -10.11 15.78 -23.40
N PHE A 186 -10.17 14.66 -22.68
CA PHE A 186 -9.98 13.33 -23.27
C PHE A 186 -11.28 12.55 -23.23
N ARG A 187 -11.71 12.05 -24.39
CA ARG A 187 -13.02 11.42 -24.56
C ARG A 187 -12.94 9.89 -24.53
N SER A 188 -13.77 9.28 -23.70
CA SER A 188 -14.04 7.85 -23.63
C SER A 188 -15.36 7.61 -22.89
N ASN A 189 -16.07 6.55 -23.27
CA ASN A 189 -17.28 6.12 -22.56
C ASN A 189 -16.98 5.24 -21.32
N GLN A 190 -15.72 4.91 -21.10
CA GLN A 190 -15.28 4.06 -19.99
C GLN A 190 -14.11 4.75 -19.29
N VAL A 191 -14.31 5.08 -18.00
CA VAL A 191 -13.25 5.67 -17.17
C VAL A 191 -13.16 4.88 -15.88
N VAL A 192 -11.93 4.51 -15.50
CA VAL A 192 -11.65 3.89 -14.20
C VAL A 192 -10.82 4.84 -13.36
N VAL A 193 -11.29 5.12 -12.16
CA VAL A 193 -10.57 5.97 -11.19
C VAL A 193 -9.69 5.11 -10.30
N CYS A 194 -8.38 5.18 -10.51
CA CYS A 194 -7.31 4.53 -9.75
C CYS A 194 -6.42 5.57 -9.03
N ALA A 195 -6.99 6.72 -8.65
CA ALA A 195 -6.27 7.87 -8.10
C ALA A 195 -5.88 7.72 -6.62
N GLY A 196 -5.93 6.50 -6.07
CA GLY A 196 -5.57 6.22 -4.68
C GLY A 196 -6.31 7.12 -3.70
N ALA A 197 -5.58 7.77 -2.79
CA ALA A 197 -6.14 8.69 -1.80
C ALA A 197 -6.87 9.91 -2.42
N MET A 198 -6.50 10.29 -3.64
CA MET A 198 -7.14 11.41 -4.34
C MET A 198 -8.46 11.04 -5.02
N SER A 199 -8.87 9.76 -4.99
CA SER A 199 -10.11 9.29 -5.62
C SER A 199 -11.34 10.00 -5.06
N ARG A 200 -11.41 10.19 -3.73
CA ARG A 200 -12.53 10.91 -3.09
C ARG A 200 -12.67 12.34 -3.63
N SER A 201 -11.59 13.11 -3.67
CA SER A 201 -11.61 14.50 -4.11
C SER A 201 -11.96 14.62 -5.59
N LEU A 202 -11.44 13.73 -6.44
CA LEU A 202 -11.75 13.68 -7.87
C LEU A 202 -13.23 13.35 -8.12
N LEU A 203 -13.75 12.33 -7.45
CA LEU A 203 -15.16 11.95 -7.57
C LEU A 203 -16.09 13.05 -7.06
N LYS A 204 -15.74 13.69 -5.93
CA LYS A 204 -16.49 14.83 -5.39
C LYS A 204 -16.49 16.02 -6.36
N ALA A 205 -15.37 16.37 -6.98
CA ALA A 205 -15.28 17.41 -8.00
C ALA A 205 -16.16 17.12 -9.24
N SER A 206 -16.52 15.84 -9.43
CA SER A 206 -17.40 15.34 -10.49
C SER A 206 -18.86 15.16 -10.04
N GLY A 207 -19.21 15.58 -8.83
CA GLY A 207 -20.56 15.42 -8.26
C GLY A 207 -20.88 13.99 -7.78
N ILE A 208 -19.89 13.11 -7.68
CA ILE A 208 -20.04 11.72 -7.27
C ILE A 208 -19.58 11.56 -5.82
N ARG A 209 -20.46 11.07 -4.96
CA ARG A 209 -20.13 10.75 -3.57
C ARG A 209 -19.46 9.38 -3.48
N SER A 210 -18.38 9.28 -2.71
CA SER A 210 -17.67 8.02 -2.47
C SER A 210 -17.25 7.90 -1.01
N ARG A 211 -17.09 6.67 -0.53
CA ARG A 211 -16.64 6.35 0.83
C ARG A 211 -15.19 5.83 0.78
N ILE A 212 -14.36 6.58 0.08
CA ILE A 212 -12.90 6.36 0.02
C ILE A 212 -12.24 7.40 0.90
N TYR A 213 -11.40 6.97 1.79
CA TYR A 213 -10.71 7.77 2.80
C TYR A 213 -9.20 7.57 2.68
N TYR A 214 -8.40 8.23 3.50
CA TYR A 214 -6.95 8.07 3.46
C TYR A 214 -6.31 8.26 4.83
N THR A 215 -5.19 7.58 5.00
CA THR A 215 -4.27 7.72 6.13
C THR A 215 -2.97 8.36 5.64
N HIS A 216 -2.44 9.32 6.38
CA HIS A 216 -1.06 9.76 6.23
C HIS A 216 -0.15 8.69 6.81
N ALA A 217 0.62 8.04 5.95
CA ALA A 217 1.59 7.02 6.32
C ALA A 217 3.00 7.60 6.22
N GLU A 218 3.78 7.44 7.29
CA GLU A 218 5.12 7.96 7.42
C GLU A 218 6.09 6.82 7.72
N ALA A 219 7.23 6.80 7.04
CA ALA A 219 8.26 5.78 7.21
C ALA A 219 9.66 6.38 7.04
N ILE A 220 10.68 5.62 7.39
CA ILE A 220 12.08 5.98 7.20
C ILE A 220 12.71 5.03 6.18
N ASP A 221 13.31 5.59 5.13
CA ASP A 221 14.07 4.88 4.12
C ASP A 221 15.56 5.09 4.34
N THR A 222 16.36 4.02 4.41
CA THR A 222 17.82 4.11 4.47
C THR A 222 18.45 4.16 3.08
N GLU A 223 19.70 4.57 2.99
CA GLU A 223 20.58 4.16 1.89
C GLU A 223 20.89 2.65 2.04
N PRO A 224 21.49 1.98 1.04
CA PRO A 224 21.94 0.58 1.17
C PRO A 224 22.83 0.37 2.40
N VAL A 225 22.55 -0.67 3.17
CA VAL A 225 23.27 -0.97 4.43
C VAL A 225 23.87 -2.36 4.42
N ASP A 226 24.94 -2.58 5.20
CA ASP A 226 25.59 -3.90 5.35
C ASP A 226 24.84 -4.85 6.30
N LEU A 227 23.83 -4.36 7.01
CA LEU A 227 22.96 -5.18 7.82
C LEU A 227 22.05 -6.04 6.93
N GLU A 228 21.85 -7.30 7.30
CA GLU A 228 20.89 -8.20 6.66
C GLU A 228 19.62 -8.34 7.51
N LEU A 229 18.47 -8.05 6.90
CA LEU A 229 17.15 -8.36 7.42
C LEU A 229 16.54 -9.46 6.53
N ARG A 230 16.32 -10.66 7.10
CA ARG A 230 15.93 -11.85 6.33
C ARG A 230 14.44 -11.91 6.04
N SER A 231 13.65 -11.35 6.93
CA SER A 231 12.19 -11.43 6.92
C SER A 231 11.58 -10.04 6.80
N MET A 232 10.36 -9.96 6.30
CA MET A 232 9.54 -8.79 6.57
C MET A 232 9.04 -8.90 8.01
N VAL A 233 9.17 -7.84 8.79
CA VAL A 233 8.71 -7.78 10.18
C VAL A 233 7.61 -6.73 10.29
N MET A 234 6.46 -7.10 10.85
CA MET A 234 5.33 -6.19 11.10
C MET A 234 4.68 -6.56 12.43
N PRO A 235 3.91 -5.69 13.09
CA PRO A 235 3.14 -6.08 14.27
C PRO A 235 1.97 -7.00 13.91
N ALA A 236 1.64 -7.93 14.80
CA ALA A 236 0.45 -8.79 14.69
C ALA A 236 -0.84 -8.06 15.08
N ASP A 237 -0.73 -6.91 15.73
CA ASP A 237 -1.88 -6.13 16.17
C ASP A 237 -2.64 -5.52 14.98
N THR A 238 -3.93 -5.77 14.92
CA THR A 238 -4.85 -5.22 13.90
C THR A 238 -5.48 -3.89 14.31
N LYS A 239 -5.02 -3.30 15.42
CA LYS A 239 -5.62 -2.10 16.05
C LYS A 239 -5.72 -0.92 15.10
N ARG A 240 -4.72 -0.69 14.24
CA ARG A 240 -4.75 0.37 13.23
C ARG A 240 -5.94 0.22 12.28
N TYR A 241 -6.19 -0.97 11.77
CA TYR A 241 -7.33 -1.22 10.87
C TYR A 241 -8.68 -1.01 11.55
N GLN A 242 -8.79 -1.39 12.83
CA GLN A 242 -10.00 -1.16 13.63
C GLN A 242 -10.22 0.35 13.85
N LEU A 243 -9.16 1.09 14.15
CA LEU A 243 -9.22 2.54 14.32
C LEU A 243 -9.59 3.25 13.01
N GLU A 244 -8.92 2.94 11.90
CA GLU A 244 -9.25 3.48 10.58
C GLU A 244 -10.73 3.20 10.24
N GLY A 245 -11.20 1.97 10.44
CA GLY A 245 -12.60 1.59 10.26
C GLY A 245 -13.58 2.42 11.10
N ALA A 246 -13.23 2.75 12.34
CA ALA A 246 -14.07 3.57 13.22
C ALA A 246 -14.30 5.00 12.70
N THR A 247 -13.39 5.53 11.85
CA THR A 247 -13.52 6.87 11.25
C THR A 247 -14.43 6.91 10.02
N THR A 248 -14.91 5.77 9.56
CA THR A 248 -15.72 5.64 8.34
C THR A 248 -17.23 5.63 8.58
N ASN A 249 -17.68 5.99 9.78
CA ASN A 249 -19.09 6.07 10.12
C ASN A 249 -19.81 7.03 9.16
N ILE A 250 -20.97 6.60 8.63
CA ILE A 250 -21.77 7.37 7.68
C ILE A 250 -22.19 8.74 8.23
N ASP A 251 -22.43 8.83 9.54
CA ASP A 251 -22.84 10.06 10.21
C ASP A 251 -21.69 11.07 10.30
N GLN A 252 -20.44 10.61 10.18
CA GLN A 252 -19.22 11.41 10.22
C GLN A 252 -18.59 11.61 8.82
N ASP A 253 -19.17 11.03 7.75
CA ASP A 253 -18.59 11.10 6.42
C ASP A 253 -18.32 12.54 5.94
N SER A 254 -19.17 13.49 6.32
CA SER A 254 -19.04 14.90 5.94
C SER A 254 -17.81 15.59 6.54
N ILE A 255 -17.26 15.10 7.66
CA ILE A 255 -16.06 15.70 8.28
C ILE A 255 -14.82 15.51 7.40
N TRP A 256 -14.79 14.44 6.59
CA TRP A 256 -13.72 14.18 5.63
C TRP A 256 -13.65 15.20 4.49
N ASP A 257 -14.68 16.01 4.34
CA ASP A 257 -14.74 17.08 3.35
C ASP A 257 -14.30 18.45 3.91
N ILE A 258 -13.93 18.49 5.18
CA ILE A 258 -13.48 19.68 5.91
C ILE A 258 -12.04 19.46 6.35
N ALA A 259 -11.10 20.25 5.81
CA ALA A 259 -9.70 20.12 6.18
C ALA A 259 -9.44 20.54 7.64
N GLY A 260 -8.39 20.00 8.26
CA GLY A 260 -7.86 20.43 9.56
C GLY A 260 -8.34 19.63 10.77
N HIS A 261 -9.00 18.47 10.56
CA HIS A 261 -9.37 17.56 11.66
C HIS A 261 -8.38 16.40 11.75
N GLU A 262 -7.95 16.08 12.97
CA GLU A 262 -7.30 14.82 13.34
C GLU A 262 -8.38 13.93 13.96
N LEU A 263 -8.72 12.84 13.27
CA LEU A 263 -9.84 11.98 13.67
C LEU A 263 -9.42 10.94 14.70
N LEU A 264 -8.13 10.57 14.71
CA LEU A 264 -7.54 9.59 15.63
C LEU A 264 -6.13 10.01 16.04
N PRO A 265 -5.70 9.67 17.25
CA PRO A 265 -4.30 9.80 17.64
C PRO A 265 -3.39 9.00 16.70
N PRO A 266 -2.14 9.46 16.48
CA PRO A 266 -1.17 8.72 15.69
C PRO A 266 -0.91 7.32 16.25
N SER A 267 -0.75 6.34 15.37
CA SER A 267 -0.34 4.97 15.72
C SER A 267 0.95 4.59 14.98
N VAL A 268 1.79 3.78 15.64
CA VAL A 268 3.04 3.29 15.03
C VAL A 268 2.97 1.77 14.88
N ASP A 269 3.06 1.30 13.65
CA ASP A 269 3.28 -0.10 13.32
C ASP A 269 4.81 -0.32 13.23
N ALA A 270 5.40 -0.89 14.27
CA ALA A 270 6.85 -1.10 14.34
C ALA A 270 7.25 -2.28 13.46
N GLY A 271 7.65 -1.98 12.22
CA GLY A 271 8.01 -2.99 11.24
C GLY A 271 9.18 -2.56 10.36
N ALA A 272 9.68 -3.49 9.54
CA ALA A 272 10.74 -3.23 8.57
C ALA A 272 10.75 -4.25 7.43
N ILE A 273 11.28 -3.83 6.28
CA ILE A 273 11.61 -4.67 5.12
C ILE A 273 12.94 -4.22 4.53
N GLN A 274 13.74 -5.15 4.07
CA GLN A 274 14.91 -4.86 3.25
C GLN A 274 14.63 -5.20 1.79
N PHE A 275 14.88 -4.23 0.89
CA PHE A 275 14.78 -4.40 -0.56
C PHE A 275 16.00 -5.13 -1.15
N CYS A 276 15.91 -5.58 -2.40
CA CYS A 276 17.00 -6.27 -3.09
C CYS A 276 18.27 -5.42 -3.23
N ASP A 277 18.13 -4.10 -3.31
CA ASP A 277 19.23 -3.13 -3.35
C ASP A 277 19.83 -2.82 -1.96
N ARG A 278 19.45 -3.57 -0.93
CA ARG A 278 19.90 -3.48 0.47
C ARG A 278 19.42 -2.24 1.23
N ARG A 279 18.58 -1.39 0.65
CA ARG A 279 17.87 -0.35 1.41
C ARG A 279 16.90 -1.01 2.38
N ILE A 280 16.70 -0.38 3.55
CA ILE A 280 15.68 -0.78 4.52
C ILE A 280 14.64 0.32 4.63
N ARG A 281 13.37 -0.07 4.58
CA ARG A 281 12.23 0.77 4.98
C ARG A 281 11.72 0.29 6.32
N PHE A 282 11.53 1.22 7.26
CA PHE A 282 11.04 0.90 8.60
C PHE A 282 10.11 1.97 9.17
N GLY A 283 9.30 1.62 10.12
CA GLY A 283 8.13 2.34 10.64
C GLY A 283 6.91 1.48 10.34
N GLN A 284 5.78 1.93 10.41
CA GLN A 284 5.07 3.06 9.87
C GLN A 284 4.41 3.88 10.99
N LEU A 285 4.38 5.19 10.90
CA LEU A 285 3.50 6.04 11.70
C LEU A 285 2.31 6.44 10.84
N SER A 286 1.11 6.22 11.37
CA SER A 286 -0.16 6.47 10.69
C SER A 286 -0.94 7.58 11.39
N ARG A 287 -1.47 8.55 10.61
CA ARG A 287 -2.35 9.63 11.07
C ARG A 287 -3.59 9.70 10.21
N VAL A 288 -4.74 9.82 10.85
CA VAL A 288 -6.01 10.01 10.13
C VAL A 288 -6.36 11.50 10.18
N LEU A 289 -5.90 12.23 9.16
CA LEU A 289 -6.11 13.67 8.99
C LEU A 289 -7.01 13.91 7.79
N THR A 290 -7.94 14.88 7.89
CA THR A 290 -8.88 15.20 6.80
C THR A 290 -8.31 16.17 5.77
N ASP A 291 -7.10 16.73 5.99
CA ASP A 291 -6.38 17.51 5.01
C ASP A 291 -5.29 16.65 4.35
N PRO A 292 -5.38 16.34 3.04
CA PRO A 292 -4.36 15.56 2.33
C PRO A 292 -3.00 16.29 2.24
N TYR A 293 -2.97 17.59 2.50
CA TYR A 293 -1.78 18.43 2.48
C TYR A 293 -1.37 18.93 3.87
N ALA A 294 -1.86 18.26 4.92
CA ALA A 294 -1.55 18.64 6.31
C ALA A 294 -0.05 18.76 6.54
N ALA A 295 0.36 19.81 7.22
CA ALA A 295 1.73 19.95 7.67
C ALA A 295 2.02 18.97 8.82
N ILE A 296 3.02 18.10 8.64
CA ILE A 296 3.41 17.08 9.60
C ILE A 296 4.74 17.48 10.24
N ASP A 297 4.83 17.38 11.57
CA ASP A 297 6.09 17.54 12.30
C ASP A 297 6.98 16.32 12.08
N ARG A 298 7.84 16.43 11.08
CA ARG A 298 8.80 15.40 10.70
C ARG A 298 9.69 14.96 11.86
N ILE A 299 10.14 15.89 12.71
CA ILE A 299 11.09 15.57 13.78
C ILE A 299 10.41 14.69 14.84
N GLN A 300 9.20 15.06 15.22
CA GLN A 300 8.40 14.29 16.16
C GLN A 300 8.07 12.90 15.60
N SER A 301 7.65 12.84 14.32
CA SER A 301 7.31 11.58 13.66
C SER A 301 8.50 10.64 13.57
N GLU A 302 9.67 11.14 13.15
CA GLU A 302 10.89 10.35 13.05
C GLU A 302 11.33 9.81 14.41
N ALA A 303 11.25 10.62 15.47
CA ALA A 303 11.56 10.21 16.84
C ALA A 303 10.62 9.09 17.31
N ALA A 304 9.31 9.22 17.08
CA ALA A 304 8.31 8.22 17.45
C ALA A 304 8.51 6.89 16.72
N ILE A 305 8.77 6.93 15.39
CA ILE A 305 9.09 5.73 14.60
C ILE A 305 10.32 5.02 15.17
N ARG A 306 11.41 5.76 15.37
CA ARG A 306 12.68 5.19 15.87
C ARG A 306 12.53 4.60 17.27
N GLU A 307 11.80 5.25 18.16
CA GLU A 307 11.52 4.75 19.50
C GLU A 307 10.82 3.39 19.45
N GLN A 308 9.73 3.27 18.69
CA GLN A 308 8.95 2.04 18.64
C GLN A 308 9.69 0.91 17.88
N VAL A 309 10.29 1.22 16.75
CA VAL A 309 11.07 0.22 15.99
C VAL A 309 12.27 -0.29 16.79
N SER A 310 12.95 0.57 17.57
CA SER A 310 14.10 0.15 18.40
C SER A 310 13.73 -0.84 19.50
N LYS A 311 12.49 -0.90 19.94
CA LYS A 311 12.04 -1.90 20.92
C LYS A 311 12.11 -3.32 20.36
N ILE A 312 11.79 -3.48 19.07
CA ILE A 312 11.68 -4.75 18.37
C ILE A 312 12.93 -5.04 17.53
N LEU A 313 13.44 -4.02 16.83
CA LEU A 313 14.56 -4.09 15.87
C LEU A 313 15.60 -3.00 16.21
N PRO A 314 16.35 -3.12 17.31
CA PRO A 314 17.18 -2.03 17.84
C PRO A 314 18.26 -1.54 16.89
N LYS A 315 18.88 -2.43 16.11
CA LYS A 315 19.89 -2.02 15.13
C LYS A 315 19.26 -1.27 13.94
N ILE A 316 18.03 -1.59 13.55
CA ILE A 316 17.33 -0.94 12.44
C ILE A 316 16.82 0.43 12.87
N GLY A 317 16.22 0.57 14.05
CA GLY A 317 15.79 1.87 14.58
C GLY A 317 16.93 2.89 14.72
N ALA A 318 18.19 2.42 14.86
CA ALA A 318 19.40 3.25 14.92
C ALA A 318 20.00 3.63 13.56
N LEU A 319 19.53 3.06 12.45
CA LEU A 319 20.07 3.35 11.12
C LEU A 319 19.78 4.80 10.69
N ASN A 320 20.73 5.38 9.97
CA ASN A 320 20.49 6.65 9.28
C ASN A 320 19.51 6.45 8.13
N GLY A 321 18.59 7.39 7.94
CA GLY A 321 17.62 7.32 6.87
C GLY A 321 16.89 8.64 6.65
N LYS A 322 16.08 8.68 5.60
CA LYS A 322 15.25 9.84 5.25
C LYS A 322 13.80 9.55 5.61
N TRP A 323 13.21 10.43 6.38
CA TRP A 323 11.77 10.41 6.60
C TRP A 323 11.01 10.66 5.27
N ARG A 324 9.98 9.89 5.05
CA ARG A 324 9.09 9.95 3.90
C ARG A 324 7.65 9.87 4.38
N ASN A 325 6.74 10.45 3.61
CA ASN A 325 5.30 10.30 3.84
C ASN A 325 4.54 10.12 2.53
N CYS A 326 3.40 9.48 2.63
CA CYS A 326 2.42 9.38 1.55
C CYS A 326 1.00 9.26 2.11
N LEU A 327 0.03 9.31 1.21
CA LEU A 327 -1.36 9.00 1.53
C LEU A 327 -1.69 7.57 1.08
N VAL A 328 -2.29 6.80 1.97
CA VAL A 328 -2.75 5.44 1.70
C VAL A 328 -4.28 5.43 1.75
N ALA A 329 -4.91 5.02 0.65
CA ALA A 329 -6.36 4.93 0.57
C ALA A 329 -6.90 3.75 1.36
N PHE A 330 -8.05 3.93 2.01
CA PHE A 330 -8.86 2.84 2.57
C PHE A 330 -10.36 3.12 2.34
N SER A 331 -11.17 2.10 2.42
CA SER A 331 -12.62 2.20 2.26
C SER A 331 -13.34 1.80 3.53
N SER A 332 -14.63 2.16 3.61
CA SER A 332 -15.51 1.74 4.71
C SER A 332 -16.04 0.32 4.54
N ASP A 333 -15.94 -0.20 3.34
CA ASP A 333 -16.55 -1.48 2.96
C ASP A 333 -15.48 -2.55 2.88
N ASN A 334 -15.71 -3.66 3.55
CA ASN A 334 -14.89 -4.86 3.40
C ASN A 334 -15.41 -5.63 2.19
N LEU A 335 -14.52 -5.96 1.28
CA LEU A 335 -14.81 -6.88 0.17
C LEU A 335 -14.87 -8.33 0.67
#